data_cd418bec118e61bdc49990d9b0c06697
#
_entry.id   cd418bec118e61bdc49990d9b0c06697
#
_cell.length_a   1.000
_cell.length_b   1.000
_cell.length_c   1.000
_cell.angle_alpha   90.00
_cell.angle_beta   90.00
_cell.angle_gamma   90.00
#
_symmetry.space_group_name_H-M   'P 1'
#
loop_
_entity.id
_entity.type
_entity.pdbx_description
1 polymer ?
#
loop_
_entity_poly.entity_id
_entity_poly.type
_entity_poly.pdbx_seq_one_letter_code
_entity_poly.pdbx_strand_id
1 'polypeptide(L)'
;MSRKEQQEAEAGRNQSEGESNPIKEMFVLAALYLPLGFFLWFFMASGLMYPASRLVEWLLTGLYPELFERIVQLGFRFEVQTAIVMPQRVDGRAAALNLDINPMIYAWGMALLFGLVMATPMRALRRLAQLLAGLLVVTLVTTWGVFWEVWRDLAFLLGPQAAAAVQSTALSPTVIALCYQLGYLVLPGVVPIAAWILMNRPFIERLVRHRRF
;
A
#
# COMPACT_ATOMS: atom_id res chain seq x y z
N MET A 1 -49.82 -13.34 -35.72
CA MET A 1 -49.13 -12.90 -34.49
C MET A 1 -49.96 -11.75 -33.91
N SER A 2 -50.55 -11.95 -32.74
CA SER A 2 -51.47 -11.00 -32.15
C SER A 2 -50.70 -9.79 -31.56
N ARG A 3 -51.34 -8.60 -31.56
CA ARG A 3 -50.77 -7.38 -30.95
C ARG A 3 -50.36 -7.58 -29.49
N LYS A 4 -51.02 -8.52 -28.78
CA LYS A 4 -50.64 -8.92 -27.41
C LYS A 4 -49.32 -9.65 -27.34
N GLU A 5 -49.02 -10.55 -28.26
CA GLU A 5 -47.75 -11.28 -28.34
C GLU A 5 -46.57 -10.37 -28.64
N GLN A 6 -46.78 -9.31 -29.44
CA GLN A 6 -45.76 -8.28 -29.69
C GLN A 6 -45.50 -7.41 -28.48
N GLN A 7 -46.55 -7.04 -27.72
CA GLN A 7 -46.37 -6.24 -26.49
C GLN A 7 -45.72 -7.06 -25.36
N GLU A 8 -46.02 -8.36 -25.25
CA GLU A 8 -45.33 -9.21 -24.27
C GLU A 8 -43.88 -9.48 -24.64
N ALA A 9 -43.57 -9.61 -25.93
CA ALA A 9 -42.19 -9.75 -26.42
C ALA A 9 -41.38 -8.47 -26.24
N GLU A 10 -41.98 -7.29 -26.46
CA GLU A 10 -41.33 -5.99 -26.20
C GLU A 10 -41.18 -5.71 -24.70
N ALA A 11 -42.15 -6.06 -23.88
CA ALA A 11 -42.05 -5.93 -22.42
C ALA A 11 -40.98 -6.86 -21.85
N GLY A 12 -40.88 -8.11 -22.36
CA GLY A 12 -39.80 -9.03 -21.98
C GLY A 12 -38.41 -8.56 -22.43
N ARG A 13 -38.30 -7.91 -23.60
CA ARG A 13 -37.04 -7.36 -24.09
C ARG A 13 -36.59 -6.14 -23.31
N ASN A 14 -37.52 -5.23 -22.95
CA ASN A 14 -37.22 -4.07 -22.11
C ASN A 14 -36.89 -4.44 -20.66
N GLN A 15 -37.43 -5.55 -20.14
CA GLN A 15 -37.04 -6.07 -18.80
C GLN A 15 -35.62 -6.68 -18.81
N SER A 16 -35.23 -7.33 -19.90
CA SER A 16 -33.86 -7.91 -20.00
C SER A 16 -32.78 -6.87 -20.27
N GLU A 17 -33.11 -5.72 -20.84
CA GLU A 17 -32.17 -4.60 -21.05
C GLU A 17 -31.96 -3.74 -19.79
N GLY A 18 -32.86 -3.85 -18.78
CA GLY A 18 -32.80 -3.11 -17.51
C GLY A 18 -32.03 -3.80 -16.37
N GLU A 19 -31.71 -5.08 -16.48
CA GLU A 19 -30.89 -5.78 -15.48
C GLU A 19 -29.40 -5.45 -15.71
N SER A 20 -28.98 -4.35 -15.14
CA SER A 20 -27.55 -4.01 -15.08
C SER A 20 -26.81 -5.14 -14.34
N ASN A 21 -25.89 -5.81 -15.04
CA ASN A 21 -25.07 -6.85 -14.44
C ASN A 21 -24.25 -6.23 -13.30
N PRO A 22 -24.50 -6.56 -12.04
CA PRO A 22 -23.87 -5.90 -10.89
C PRO A 22 -22.33 -6.00 -10.91
N ILE A 23 -21.82 -7.04 -11.57
CA ILE A 23 -20.38 -7.21 -11.76
C ILE A 23 -19.86 -6.16 -12.77
N LYS A 24 -20.54 -5.96 -13.90
CA LYS A 24 -20.17 -4.97 -14.90
C LYS A 24 -20.20 -3.55 -14.32
N GLU A 25 -21.24 -3.23 -13.55
CA GLU A 25 -21.35 -1.95 -12.86
C GLU A 25 -20.21 -1.73 -11.87
N MET A 26 -19.88 -2.72 -11.06
CA MET A 26 -18.76 -2.68 -10.14
C MET A 26 -17.42 -2.46 -10.88
N PHE A 27 -17.19 -3.14 -12.03
CA PHE A 27 -15.97 -2.96 -12.82
C PHE A 27 -15.89 -1.55 -13.43
N VAL A 28 -16.99 -1.02 -13.93
CA VAL A 28 -17.05 0.36 -14.47
C VAL A 28 -16.75 1.38 -13.37
N LEU A 29 -17.36 1.21 -12.20
CA LEU A 29 -17.09 2.08 -11.05
C LEU A 29 -15.65 1.94 -10.56
N ALA A 30 -15.11 0.73 -10.49
CA ALA A 30 -13.69 0.52 -10.14
C ALA A 30 -12.76 1.20 -11.14
N ALA A 31 -13.03 1.08 -12.45
CA ALA A 31 -12.27 1.74 -13.49
C ALA A 31 -12.30 3.27 -13.38
N LEU A 32 -13.40 3.84 -12.87
CA LEU A 32 -13.53 5.28 -12.64
C LEU A 32 -12.81 5.71 -11.33
N TYR A 33 -13.00 4.95 -10.25
CA TYR A 33 -12.46 5.32 -8.94
C TYR A 33 -10.98 5.00 -8.78
N LEU A 34 -10.39 4.08 -9.54
CA LEU A 34 -8.96 3.76 -9.47
C LEU A 34 -8.09 4.97 -9.87
N PRO A 35 -8.27 5.62 -11.03
CA PRO A 35 -7.50 6.82 -11.38
C PRO A 35 -7.67 7.94 -10.36
N LEU A 36 -8.91 8.16 -9.89
CA LEU A 36 -9.20 9.13 -8.84
C LEU A 36 -8.46 8.78 -7.54
N GLY A 37 -8.44 7.51 -7.17
CA GLY A 37 -7.70 7.00 -6.00
C GLY A 37 -6.20 7.26 -6.09
N PHE A 38 -5.60 7.03 -7.26
CA PHE A 38 -4.18 7.34 -7.50
C PHE A 38 -3.90 8.84 -7.42
N PHE A 39 -4.78 9.66 -7.97
CA PHE A 39 -4.67 11.11 -7.89
C PHE A 39 -4.72 11.58 -6.43
N LEU A 40 -5.75 11.18 -5.67
CA LEU A 40 -5.90 11.54 -4.26
C LEU A 40 -4.72 11.03 -3.41
N TRP A 41 -4.29 9.79 -3.62
CA TRP A 41 -3.13 9.21 -2.95
C TRP A 41 -1.86 10.03 -3.19
N PHE A 42 -1.61 10.47 -4.42
CA PHE A 42 -0.44 11.28 -4.75
C PHE A 42 -0.52 12.67 -4.09
N PHE A 43 -1.66 13.33 -4.17
CA PHE A 43 -1.83 14.65 -3.55
C PHE A 43 -1.76 14.63 -2.02
N MET A 44 -2.25 13.56 -1.40
CA MET A 44 -2.27 13.42 0.06
C MET A 44 -1.04 12.66 0.57
N ALA A 45 -0.07 12.36 -0.28
CA ALA A 45 1.06 11.49 0.04
C ALA A 45 1.79 11.88 1.33
N SER A 46 2.09 13.17 1.52
CA SER A 46 2.78 13.65 2.71
C SER A 46 2.03 13.31 4.02
N GLY A 47 0.72 13.54 4.05
CA GLY A 47 -0.12 13.21 5.22
C GLY A 47 -0.29 11.71 5.43
N LEU A 48 -0.47 10.96 4.33
CA LEU A 48 -0.66 9.52 4.37
C LEU A 48 0.61 8.76 4.80
N MET A 49 1.79 9.31 4.51
CA MET A 49 3.07 8.71 4.90
C MET A 49 3.46 8.99 6.36
N TYR A 50 2.85 9.98 7.01
CA TYR A 50 3.21 10.38 8.37
C TYR A 50 3.11 9.24 9.40
N PRO A 51 2.03 8.44 9.47
CA PRO A 51 1.98 7.33 10.42
C PRO A 51 3.07 6.29 10.18
N ALA A 52 3.41 6.01 8.92
CA ALA A 52 4.48 5.07 8.58
C ALA A 52 5.85 5.61 9.01
N SER A 53 6.13 6.92 8.81
CA SER A 53 7.39 7.51 9.25
C SER A 53 7.60 7.37 10.76
N ARG A 54 6.55 7.60 11.56
CA ARG A 54 6.62 7.43 13.02
C ARG A 54 6.81 5.98 13.46
N LEU A 55 6.15 5.04 12.79
CA LEU A 55 6.31 3.61 13.09
C LEU A 55 7.70 3.10 12.70
N VAL A 56 8.23 3.50 11.55
CA VAL A 56 9.59 3.11 11.14
C VAL A 56 10.63 3.72 12.08
N GLU A 57 10.48 4.99 12.44
CA GLU A 57 11.36 5.63 13.42
C GLU A 57 11.37 4.86 14.75
N TRP A 58 10.18 4.58 15.30
CA TRP A 58 10.06 3.83 16.55
C TRP A 58 10.69 2.43 16.47
N LEU A 59 10.52 1.72 15.34
CA LEU A 59 11.13 0.41 15.12
C LEU A 59 12.65 0.49 15.00
N LEU A 60 13.19 1.39 14.18
CA LEU A 60 14.62 1.49 13.94
C LEU A 60 15.36 2.00 15.18
N THR A 61 14.89 3.10 15.77
CA THR A 61 15.55 3.67 16.97
C THR A 61 15.31 2.84 18.24
N GLY A 62 14.19 2.13 18.32
CA GLY A 62 13.88 1.27 19.45
C GLY A 62 14.63 -0.07 19.44
N LEU A 63 14.81 -0.68 18.27
CA LEU A 63 15.51 -1.96 18.13
C LEU A 63 17.02 -1.81 17.95
N TYR A 64 17.46 -0.70 17.32
CA TYR A 64 18.88 -0.48 16.97
C TYR A 64 19.30 0.99 17.25
N PRO A 65 19.20 1.43 18.51
CA PRO A 65 19.49 2.82 18.89
C PRO A 65 20.93 3.24 18.62
N GLU A 66 21.87 2.29 18.54
CA GLU A 66 23.27 2.53 18.24
C GLU A 66 23.53 2.86 16.76
N LEU A 67 22.60 2.47 15.87
CA LEU A 67 22.74 2.66 14.42
C LEU A 67 21.88 3.78 13.87
N PHE A 68 20.73 4.07 14.49
CA PHE A 68 19.74 5.01 14.00
C PHE A 68 19.44 6.10 15.02
N GLU A 69 19.53 7.36 14.59
CA GLU A 69 19.25 8.50 15.43
C GLU A 69 17.78 8.93 15.36
N ARG A 70 17.29 9.15 14.14
CA ARG A 70 15.90 9.56 13.88
C ARG A 70 15.51 9.44 12.41
N ILE A 71 14.22 9.60 12.13
CA ILE A 71 13.69 9.76 10.78
C ILE A 71 13.07 11.15 10.62
N VAL A 72 13.52 11.89 9.60
CA VAL A 72 12.95 13.17 9.23
C VAL A 72 12.09 12.99 7.98
N GLN A 73 10.82 13.36 8.08
CA GLN A 73 9.93 13.33 6.93
C GLN A 73 10.05 14.65 6.16
N LEU A 74 10.47 14.58 4.90
CA LEU A 74 10.57 15.70 3.95
C LEU A 74 9.51 15.54 2.86
N GLY A 75 8.34 16.13 3.08
CA GLY A 75 7.18 15.90 2.21
C GLY A 75 6.73 14.44 2.27
N PHE A 76 6.84 13.72 1.14
CA PHE A 76 6.54 12.29 1.07
C PHE A 76 7.79 11.39 1.20
N ARG A 77 9.00 11.95 1.29
CA ARG A 77 10.27 11.19 1.44
C ARG A 77 10.67 11.09 2.91
N PHE A 78 11.44 10.05 3.21
CA PHE A 78 12.01 9.83 4.55
C PHE A 78 13.52 9.92 4.48
N GLU A 79 14.10 10.83 5.25
CA GLU A 79 15.53 10.89 5.51
C GLU A 79 15.81 10.13 6.81
N VAL A 80 16.50 9.00 6.70
CA VAL A 80 16.90 8.17 7.84
C VAL A 80 18.30 8.61 8.26
N GLN A 81 18.41 9.22 9.44
CA GLN A 81 19.67 9.67 9.99
C GLN A 81 20.32 8.54 10.80
N THR A 82 21.56 8.21 10.47
CA THR A 82 22.31 7.13 11.12
C THR A 82 23.52 7.66 11.88
N ALA A 83 23.95 6.92 12.90
CA ALA A 83 25.20 7.16 13.62
C ALA A 83 26.45 6.63 12.87
N ILE A 84 26.29 6.09 11.67
CA ILE A 84 27.40 5.53 10.88
C ILE A 84 28.21 6.67 10.26
N VAL A 85 29.48 6.74 10.62
CA VAL A 85 30.40 7.76 10.11
C VAL A 85 31.13 7.23 8.89
N MET A 86 31.05 7.94 7.77
CA MET A 86 31.79 7.60 6.55
C MET A 86 33.20 8.16 6.59
N PRO A 87 34.22 7.41 6.13
CA PRO A 87 35.61 7.85 6.14
C PRO A 87 35.89 8.92 5.10
N GLN A 88 35.03 9.10 4.09
CA GLN A 88 35.15 10.18 3.13
C GLN A 88 34.75 11.50 3.78
N ARG A 89 35.76 12.40 3.88
CA ARG A 89 35.52 13.75 4.39
C ARG A 89 34.95 14.61 3.27
N VAL A 90 33.74 15.10 3.47
CA VAL A 90 33.19 16.21 2.71
C VAL A 90 33.65 17.50 3.44
N ASP A 91 34.44 18.34 2.79
CA ASP A 91 35.03 19.57 3.37
C ASP A 91 35.81 19.35 4.68
N GLY A 92 36.51 18.21 4.79
CA GLY A 92 37.37 17.94 5.95
C GLY A 92 36.64 17.52 7.22
N ARG A 93 35.29 17.39 7.18
CA ARG A 93 34.45 16.89 8.31
C ARG A 93 34.02 15.48 8.06
N ALA A 94 33.94 14.68 9.12
CA ALA A 94 33.31 13.37 9.06
C ALA A 94 31.79 13.54 8.78
N ALA A 95 31.29 12.89 7.74
CA ALA A 95 29.87 12.95 7.38
C ALA A 95 29.14 11.74 7.93
N ALA A 96 28.05 11.97 8.64
CA ALA A 96 27.10 10.89 8.98
C ALA A 96 26.41 10.39 7.71
N LEU A 97 26.18 9.09 7.63
CA LEU A 97 25.47 8.48 6.53
C LEU A 97 23.96 8.69 6.72
N ASN A 98 23.33 9.42 5.79
CA ASN A 98 21.88 9.56 5.75
C ASN A 98 21.33 8.82 4.53
N LEU A 99 20.18 8.16 4.70
CA LEU A 99 19.48 7.46 3.62
C LEU A 99 18.23 8.23 3.23
N ASP A 100 18.03 8.40 1.94
CA ASP A 100 16.83 9.03 1.38
C ASP A 100 15.91 7.95 0.79
N ILE A 101 14.82 7.64 1.48
CA ILE A 101 13.89 6.57 1.16
C ILE A 101 12.60 7.15 0.57
N ASN A 102 12.07 6.49 -0.48
CA ASN A 102 10.78 6.84 -1.05
C ASN A 102 9.68 5.83 -0.61
N PRO A 103 8.91 6.10 0.45
CA PRO A 103 7.89 5.17 0.95
C PRO A 103 6.70 4.98 0.01
N MET A 104 6.51 5.87 -0.98
CA MET A 104 5.38 5.79 -1.92
C MET A 104 5.38 4.49 -2.73
N ILE A 105 6.55 3.89 -2.97
CA ILE A 105 6.67 2.62 -3.69
C ILE A 105 6.01 1.45 -2.95
N TYR A 106 5.75 1.59 -1.64
CA TYR A 106 5.07 0.58 -0.80
C TYR A 106 3.61 0.96 -0.51
N ALA A 107 3.22 2.22 -0.72
CA ALA A 107 1.94 2.77 -0.28
C ALA A 107 0.87 2.86 -1.38
N TRP A 108 1.20 2.53 -2.65
CA TRP A 108 0.26 2.64 -3.77
C TRP A 108 -0.98 1.73 -3.64
N GLY A 109 -0.88 0.69 -2.80
CA GLY A 109 -2.02 -0.16 -2.43
C GLY A 109 -3.18 0.61 -1.79
N MET A 110 -2.95 1.82 -1.26
CA MET A 110 -4.02 2.70 -0.77
C MET A 110 -4.95 3.16 -1.90
N ALA A 111 -4.39 3.50 -3.07
CA ALA A 111 -5.18 3.85 -4.24
C ALA A 111 -6.04 2.69 -4.74
N LEU A 112 -5.49 1.46 -4.75
CA LEU A 112 -6.25 0.25 -5.08
C LEU A 112 -7.40 0.02 -4.10
N LEU A 113 -7.12 0.07 -2.82
CA LEU A 113 -8.12 -0.15 -1.78
C LEU A 113 -9.21 0.92 -1.83
N PHE A 114 -8.85 2.18 -2.03
CA PHE A 114 -9.80 3.27 -2.23
C PHE A 114 -10.74 2.97 -3.41
N GLY A 115 -10.20 2.62 -4.58
CA GLY A 115 -10.99 2.31 -5.77
C GLY A 115 -11.97 1.14 -5.53
N LEU A 116 -11.51 0.06 -4.89
CA LEU A 116 -12.32 -1.11 -4.57
C LEU A 116 -13.42 -0.80 -3.55
N VAL A 117 -13.11 -0.05 -2.49
CA VAL A 117 -14.08 0.35 -1.46
C VAL A 117 -15.13 1.29 -2.05
N MET A 118 -14.73 2.24 -2.90
CA MET A 118 -15.67 3.16 -3.55
C MET A 118 -16.58 2.49 -4.56
N ALA A 119 -16.09 1.49 -5.29
CA ALA A 119 -16.86 0.68 -6.22
C ALA A 119 -17.83 -0.29 -5.54
N THR A 120 -17.65 -0.57 -4.24
CA THR A 120 -18.50 -1.52 -3.51
C THR A 120 -19.77 -0.81 -2.99
N PRO A 121 -20.99 -1.30 -3.28
CA PRO A 121 -22.22 -0.70 -2.78
C PRO A 121 -22.37 -0.92 -1.27
N MET A 122 -22.22 0.15 -0.50
CA MET A 122 -22.33 0.11 0.96
C MET A 122 -22.71 1.48 1.56
N ARG A 123 -23.13 1.49 2.83
CA ARG A 123 -23.44 2.72 3.57
C ARG A 123 -22.16 3.55 3.82
N ALA A 124 -22.30 4.87 3.84
CA ALA A 124 -21.17 5.80 4.00
C ALA A 124 -20.31 5.53 5.25
N LEU A 125 -20.91 5.24 6.40
CA LEU A 125 -20.19 4.93 7.63
C LEU A 125 -19.31 3.67 7.50
N ARG A 126 -19.84 2.61 6.87
CA ARG A 126 -19.08 1.38 6.62
C ARG A 126 -17.94 1.63 5.63
N ARG A 127 -18.16 2.47 4.61
CA ARG A 127 -17.13 2.89 3.66
C ARG A 127 -16.00 3.60 4.37
N LEU A 128 -16.31 4.58 5.24
CA LEU A 128 -15.32 5.29 6.04
C LEU A 128 -14.53 4.32 6.94
N ALA A 129 -15.21 3.42 7.64
CA ALA A 129 -14.54 2.42 8.49
C ALA A 129 -13.58 1.52 7.68
N GLN A 130 -13.96 1.10 6.46
CA GLN A 130 -13.09 0.31 5.60
C GLN A 130 -11.89 1.12 5.07
N LEU A 131 -12.07 2.41 4.77
CA LEU A 131 -10.94 3.27 4.37
C LEU A 131 -9.96 3.49 5.52
N LEU A 132 -10.45 3.68 6.75
CA LEU A 132 -9.60 3.81 7.93
C LEU A 132 -8.85 2.50 8.25
N ALA A 133 -9.54 1.35 8.19
CA ALA A 133 -8.89 0.05 8.33
C ALA A 133 -7.86 -0.18 7.23
N GLY A 134 -8.16 0.23 6.00
CA GLY A 134 -7.24 0.17 4.88
C GLY A 134 -6.03 1.07 5.05
N LEU A 135 -6.20 2.27 5.58
CA LEU A 135 -5.09 3.16 5.92
C LEU A 135 -4.15 2.49 6.92
N LEU A 136 -4.69 1.86 7.96
CA LEU A 136 -3.88 1.11 8.93
C LEU A 136 -3.11 -0.03 8.25
N VAL A 137 -3.77 -0.83 7.43
CA VAL A 137 -3.15 -1.95 6.71
C VAL A 137 -2.03 -1.48 5.79
N VAL A 138 -2.27 -0.43 5.00
CA VAL A 138 -1.25 0.13 4.09
C VAL A 138 -0.12 0.78 4.86
N THR A 139 -0.39 1.44 5.98
CA THR A 139 0.66 1.97 6.88
C THR A 139 1.59 0.86 7.36
N LEU A 140 1.06 -0.29 7.78
CA LEU A 140 1.87 -1.44 8.21
C LEU A 140 2.69 -2.02 7.05
N VAL A 141 2.12 -2.13 5.85
CA VAL A 141 2.83 -2.57 4.64
C VAL A 141 3.96 -1.60 4.29
N THR A 142 3.69 -0.30 4.33
CA THR A 142 4.69 0.74 4.07
C THR A 142 5.82 0.71 5.10
N THR A 143 5.47 0.56 6.37
CA THR A 143 6.44 0.42 7.48
C THR A 143 7.34 -0.79 7.25
N TRP A 144 6.77 -1.95 6.90
CA TRP A 144 7.53 -3.14 6.52
C TRP A 144 8.48 -2.87 5.37
N GLY A 145 7.97 -2.28 4.27
CA GLY A 145 8.77 -2.00 3.08
C GLY A 145 9.96 -1.09 3.37
N VAL A 146 9.71 0.05 4.02
CA VAL A 146 10.74 1.03 4.37
C VAL A 146 11.76 0.44 5.35
N PHE A 147 11.30 -0.28 6.37
CA PHE A 147 12.20 -0.92 7.35
C PHE A 147 13.20 -1.85 6.64
N TRP A 148 12.75 -2.73 5.76
CA TRP A 148 13.63 -3.65 5.05
C TRP A 148 14.43 -3.00 3.92
N GLU A 149 13.94 -1.89 3.34
CA GLU A 149 14.72 -1.09 2.38
C GLU A 149 15.94 -0.47 3.03
N VAL A 150 15.78 0.13 4.22
CA VAL A 150 16.90 0.67 5.00
C VAL A 150 17.97 -0.40 5.23
N TRP A 151 17.58 -1.58 5.67
CA TRP A 151 18.52 -2.68 5.90
C TRP A 151 19.15 -3.18 4.60
N ARG A 152 18.40 -3.24 3.51
CA ARG A 152 18.94 -3.60 2.18
C ARG A 152 20.00 -2.60 1.73
N ASP A 153 19.74 -1.30 1.88
CA ASP A 153 20.68 -0.26 1.47
C ASP A 153 21.95 -0.30 2.29
N LEU A 154 21.86 -0.45 3.60
CA LEU A 154 23.02 -0.61 4.47
C LEU A 154 23.82 -1.87 4.16
N ALA A 155 23.15 -2.99 3.90
CA ALA A 155 23.84 -4.28 3.68
C ALA A 155 24.53 -4.38 2.32
N PHE A 156 23.96 -3.75 1.25
CA PHE A 156 24.36 -4.05 -0.12
C PHE A 156 24.77 -2.85 -0.96
N LEU A 157 24.34 -1.61 -0.63
CA LEU A 157 24.49 -0.46 -1.53
C LEU A 157 25.44 0.63 -1.01
N LEU A 158 25.56 0.79 0.29
CA LEU A 158 26.21 1.95 0.90
C LEU A 158 27.69 1.72 1.31
N GLY A 159 28.25 0.62 0.85
CA GLY A 159 29.68 0.32 1.01
C GLY A 159 30.03 -0.48 2.27
N PRO A 160 31.36 -0.76 2.44
CA PRO A 160 31.81 -1.74 3.42
C PRO A 160 31.59 -1.32 4.88
N GLN A 161 31.59 -0.02 5.20
CA GLN A 161 31.34 0.47 6.56
C GLN A 161 29.88 0.23 6.98
N ALA A 162 28.92 0.52 6.08
CA ALA A 162 27.51 0.25 6.32
C ALA A 162 27.26 -1.25 6.42
N ALA A 163 27.87 -2.05 5.54
CA ALA A 163 27.76 -3.53 5.60
C ALA A 163 28.35 -4.10 6.89
N ALA A 164 29.48 -3.55 7.39
CA ALA A 164 30.06 -3.96 8.67
C ALA A 164 29.13 -3.65 9.86
N ALA A 165 28.43 -2.49 9.81
CA ALA A 165 27.43 -2.16 10.82
C ALA A 165 26.25 -3.15 10.82
N VAL A 166 25.81 -3.63 9.64
CA VAL A 166 24.79 -4.70 9.54
C VAL A 166 25.30 -6.02 10.10
N GLN A 167 26.55 -6.38 9.83
CA GLN A 167 27.16 -7.62 10.34
C GLN A 167 27.27 -7.66 11.87
N SER A 168 27.31 -6.52 12.55
CA SER A 168 27.27 -6.45 14.02
C SER A 168 25.89 -6.77 14.60
N THR A 169 24.86 -6.82 13.75
CA THR A 169 23.50 -7.20 14.14
C THR A 169 23.24 -8.70 13.92
N ALA A 170 22.15 -9.22 14.47
CA ALA A 170 21.73 -10.61 14.25
C ALA A 170 21.05 -10.85 12.88
N LEU A 171 20.95 -9.82 12.02
CA LEU A 171 20.24 -9.89 10.74
C LEU A 171 21.13 -10.52 9.66
N SER A 172 20.70 -11.65 9.09
CA SER A 172 21.40 -12.23 7.97
C SER A 172 21.08 -11.51 6.65
N PRO A 173 22.06 -11.37 5.73
CA PRO A 173 21.83 -10.74 4.41
C PRO A 173 20.70 -11.41 3.61
N THR A 174 20.56 -12.74 3.72
CA THR A 174 19.49 -13.49 3.05
C THR A 174 18.12 -13.10 3.57
N VAL A 175 17.94 -12.97 4.89
CA VAL A 175 16.67 -12.53 5.48
C VAL A 175 16.35 -11.10 5.04
N ILE A 176 17.32 -10.20 5.06
CA ILE A 176 17.15 -8.81 4.59
C ILE A 176 16.65 -8.81 3.14
N ALA A 177 17.32 -9.55 2.24
CA ALA A 177 16.94 -9.61 0.83
C ALA A 177 15.53 -10.17 0.61
N LEU A 178 15.17 -11.27 1.28
CA LEU A 178 13.86 -11.91 1.15
C LEU A 178 12.73 -11.01 1.70
N CYS A 179 12.93 -10.42 2.87
CA CYS A 179 11.92 -9.53 3.49
C CYS A 179 11.74 -8.24 2.68
N TYR A 180 12.83 -7.69 2.12
CA TYR A 180 12.75 -6.57 1.19
C TYR A 180 11.97 -6.94 -0.08
N GLN A 181 12.29 -8.07 -0.73
CA GLN A 181 11.58 -8.53 -1.93
C GLN A 181 10.10 -8.75 -1.66
N LEU A 182 9.74 -9.37 -0.55
CA LEU A 182 8.36 -9.54 -0.11
C LEU A 182 7.65 -8.17 0.02
N GLY A 183 8.29 -7.23 0.71
CA GLY A 183 7.78 -5.86 0.91
C GLY A 183 7.63 -5.08 -0.38
N TYR A 184 8.54 -5.24 -1.32
CA TYR A 184 8.56 -4.50 -2.57
C TYR A 184 7.62 -5.09 -3.63
N LEU A 185 7.64 -6.42 -3.83
CA LEU A 185 6.95 -7.08 -4.94
C LEU A 185 5.53 -7.53 -4.59
N VAL A 186 5.29 -7.97 -3.36
CA VAL A 186 4.07 -8.72 -3.02
C VAL A 186 3.13 -7.90 -2.15
N LEU A 187 3.62 -7.40 -1.01
CA LEU A 187 2.74 -6.81 0.01
C LEU A 187 1.92 -5.61 -0.49
N PRO A 188 2.45 -4.66 -1.27
CA PRO A 188 1.70 -3.47 -1.68
C PRO A 188 0.49 -3.77 -2.57
N GLY A 189 0.54 -4.85 -3.35
CA GLY A 189 -0.57 -5.27 -4.21
C GLY A 189 -1.51 -6.25 -3.52
N VAL A 190 -0.95 -7.31 -2.93
CA VAL A 190 -1.74 -8.44 -2.42
C VAL A 190 -2.49 -8.08 -1.13
N VAL A 191 -1.83 -7.40 -0.19
CA VAL A 191 -2.41 -7.15 1.14
C VAL A 191 -3.64 -6.23 1.10
N PRO A 192 -3.65 -5.10 0.36
CA PRO A 192 -4.84 -4.26 0.23
C PRO A 192 -6.03 -4.97 -0.42
N ILE A 193 -5.78 -5.79 -1.45
CA ILE A 193 -6.82 -6.58 -2.11
C ILE A 193 -7.38 -7.65 -1.16
N ALA A 194 -6.51 -8.39 -0.48
CA ALA A 194 -6.90 -9.39 0.50
C ALA A 194 -7.71 -8.77 1.66
N ALA A 195 -7.30 -7.61 2.16
CA ALA A 195 -8.02 -6.86 3.18
C ALA A 195 -9.42 -6.46 2.69
N TRP A 196 -9.54 -5.94 1.46
CA TRP A 196 -10.84 -5.63 0.87
C TRP A 196 -11.73 -6.87 0.73
N ILE A 197 -11.18 -8.01 0.26
CA ILE A 197 -11.91 -9.28 0.15
C ILE A 197 -12.44 -9.70 1.53
N LEU A 198 -11.60 -9.68 2.56
CA LEU A 198 -11.99 -10.08 3.91
C LEU A 198 -13.07 -9.19 4.48
N MET A 199 -12.98 -7.87 4.31
CA MET A 199 -13.99 -6.90 4.77
C MET A 199 -15.32 -7.01 4.02
N ASN A 200 -15.31 -7.57 2.79
CA ASN A 200 -16.49 -7.64 1.92
C ASN A 200 -16.91 -9.07 1.54
N ARG A 201 -16.50 -10.08 2.32
CA ARG A 201 -16.89 -11.50 2.10
C ARG A 201 -18.37 -11.72 1.78
N PRO A 202 -19.35 -11.15 2.55
CA PRO A 202 -20.76 -11.38 2.26
C PRO A 202 -21.23 -10.79 0.92
N PHE A 203 -20.60 -9.71 0.48
CA PHE A 203 -20.88 -9.10 -0.83
C PHE A 203 -20.34 -10.00 -1.95
N ILE A 204 -19.10 -10.47 -1.83
CA ILE A 204 -18.44 -11.33 -2.82
C ILE A 204 -19.18 -12.67 -2.95
N GLU A 205 -19.60 -13.28 -1.84
CA GLU A 205 -20.38 -14.53 -1.84
C GLU A 205 -21.70 -14.39 -2.59
N ARG A 206 -22.41 -13.25 -2.46
CA ARG A 206 -23.62 -12.95 -3.24
C ARG A 206 -23.34 -12.85 -4.73
N LEU A 207 -22.26 -12.16 -5.12
CA LEU A 207 -21.85 -12.03 -6.53
C LEU A 207 -21.55 -13.38 -7.17
N VAL A 208 -20.89 -14.28 -6.45
CA VAL A 208 -20.55 -15.62 -6.94
C VAL A 208 -21.77 -16.51 -7.05
N ARG A 209 -22.73 -16.41 -6.10
CA ARG A 209 -23.99 -17.20 -6.15
C ARG A 209 -24.86 -16.82 -7.34
N HIS A 210 -24.97 -15.54 -7.69
CA HIS A 210 -25.76 -15.08 -8.85
C HIS A 210 -25.24 -15.60 -10.20
N ARG A 211 -24.02 -16.13 -10.24
CA ARG A 211 -23.40 -16.69 -11.46
C ARG A 211 -23.69 -18.19 -11.68
N ARG A 212 -24.29 -18.87 -10.68
CA ARG A 212 -24.53 -20.33 -10.73
C ARG A 212 -25.93 -20.70 -11.16
N PHE A 213 -26.75 -19.72 -11.57
CA PHE A 213 -28.11 -19.96 -12.08
C PHE A 213 -28.27 -19.28 -13.48
#